data_95ed6ad9c468f669a4f8cad64d8d3c52
#
_entry.id   95ed6ad9c468f669a4f8cad64d8d3c52
#
_cell.length_a   1.000
_cell.length_b   1.000
_cell.length_c   1.000
_cell.angle_alpha   90.00
_cell.angle_beta   90.00
_cell.angle_gamma   90.00
#
_symmetry.space_group_name_H-M   'P 1'
#
loop_
_entity.id
_entity.type
_entity.pdbx_description
1 polymer ?
#
loop_
_entity_poly.entity_id
_entity_poly.type
_entity_poly.pdbx_seq_one_letter_code
_entity_poly.pdbx_strand_id
1 'polypeptide(L)'
;MDEEYPIQSIGYDIKVIHHLIQREMIKSAVEMGVDRVTVMHGWIIGYLARNRERDVYQRDIEAKFGISRSTVTNILQCMEKNG
;
A
#
# COMPACT_ATOMS: atom_id res chain seq x y z
N MET A 1 -22.29 -8.96 -25.58
CA MET A 1 -21.12 -9.58 -25.25
C MET A 1 -21.33 -10.89 -24.59
N ASP A 2 -20.98 -11.79 -25.29
CA ASP A 2 -21.23 -13.08 -24.83
C ASP A 2 -20.12 -13.57 -23.97
N GLU A 3 -19.00 -12.96 -24.07
CA GLU A 3 -17.93 -13.38 -23.24
C GLU A 3 -18.07 -12.75 -21.92
N GLU A 4 -18.13 -13.55 -20.91
CA GLU A 4 -18.14 -13.04 -19.59
C GLU A 4 -16.76 -12.65 -19.18
N TYR A 5 -16.64 -11.47 -18.65
CA TYR A 5 -15.38 -11.01 -18.13
C TYR A 5 -15.07 -11.83 -16.87
N PRO A 6 -13.99 -12.59 -16.84
CA PRO A 6 -13.72 -13.46 -15.68
C PRO A 6 -13.60 -12.66 -14.40
N ILE A 7 -14.15 -13.23 -13.34
CA ILE A 7 -14.11 -12.58 -12.04
C ILE A 7 -12.68 -12.31 -11.59
N GLN A 8 -11.75 -13.23 -11.90
CA GLN A 8 -10.36 -13.01 -11.57
C GLN A 8 -9.78 -11.80 -12.29
N SER A 9 -10.20 -11.59 -13.54
CA SER A 9 -9.73 -10.43 -14.29
C SER A 9 -10.30 -9.15 -13.74
N ILE A 10 -11.55 -9.16 -13.26
CA ILE A 10 -12.14 -7.99 -12.62
C ILE A 10 -11.37 -7.64 -11.36
N GLY A 11 -11.06 -8.65 -10.54
CA GLY A 11 -10.28 -8.43 -9.33
C GLY A 11 -8.90 -7.88 -9.63
N TYR A 12 -8.27 -8.40 -10.66
CA TYR A 12 -6.95 -7.92 -11.06
C TYR A 12 -7.01 -6.46 -11.51
N ASP A 13 -8.04 -6.13 -12.31
CA ASP A 13 -8.18 -4.76 -12.80
C ASP A 13 -8.41 -3.78 -11.65
N ILE A 14 -9.22 -4.16 -10.68
CA ILE A 14 -9.46 -3.32 -9.51
C ILE A 14 -8.17 -3.09 -8.76
N LYS A 15 -7.36 -4.15 -8.61
CA LYS A 15 -6.09 -4.03 -7.93
C LYS A 15 -5.13 -3.09 -8.66
N VAL A 16 -5.09 -3.19 -9.99
CA VAL A 16 -4.23 -2.33 -10.79
C VAL A 16 -4.68 -0.87 -10.64
N ILE A 17 -5.98 -0.62 -10.73
CA ILE A 17 -6.52 0.73 -10.59
C ILE A 17 -6.19 1.28 -9.19
N HIS A 18 -6.35 0.46 -8.17
CA HIS A 18 -6.05 0.87 -6.81
C HIS A 18 -4.60 1.30 -6.67
N HIS A 19 -3.68 0.53 -7.24
CA HIS A 19 -2.25 0.86 -7.18
C HIS A 19 -1.93 2.13 -7.96
N LEU A 20 -2.60 2.34 -9.10
CA LEU A 20 -2.40 3.56 -9.87
C LEU A 20 -2.88 4.78 -9.10
N ILE A 21 -4.02 4.66 -8.42
CA ILE A 21 -4.53 5.75 -7.60
C ILE A 21 -3.58 6.07 -6.47
N GLN A 22 -3.06 5.04 -5.80
CA GLN A 22 -2.09 5.25 -4.73
C GLN A 22 -0.84 5.95 -5.23
N ARG A 23 -0.38 5.57 -6.43
CA ARG A 23 0.79 6.21 -7.02
C ARG A 23 0.55 7.68 -7.29
N GLU A 24 -0.64 8.03 -7.80
CA GLU A 24 -0.98 9.43 -8.05
C GLU A 24 -1.09 10.22 -6.76
N MET A 25 -1.62 9.60 -5.70
CA MET A 25 -1.72 10.28 -4.41
C MET A 25 -0.33 10.58 -3.85
N ILE A 26 0.60 9.66 -3.98
CA ILE A 26 1.97 9.89 -3.53
C ILE A 26 2.59 11.02 -4.36
N LYS A 27 2.38 10.98 -5.66
CA LYS A 27 2.93 12.00 -6.55
C LYS A 27 2.43 13.39 -6.16
N SER A 28 1.12 13.49 -5.91
CA SER A 28 0.54 14.78 -5.50
C SER A 28 1.11 15.25 -4.18
N ALA A 29 1.27 14.34 -3.22
CA ALA A 29 1.82 14.69 -1.92
C ALA A 29 3.26 15.19 -2.06
N VAL A 30 4.06 14.52 -2.89
CA VAL A 30 5.44 14.92 -3.11
C VAL A 30 5.49 16.33 -3.75
N GLU A 31 4.57 16.60 -4.67
CA GLU A 31 4.51 17.92 -5.32
C GLU A 31 4.14 19.01 -4.32
N MET A 32 3.44 18.64 -3.25
CA MET A 32 3.10 19.58 -2.19
C MET A 32 4.16 19.64 -1.09
N GLY A 33 5.29 18.97 -1.30
CA GLY A 33 6.39 19.01 -0.36
C GLY A 33 6.38 17.94 0.70
N VAL A 34 5.46 16.97 0.60
CA VAL A 34 5.40 15.87 1.55
C VAL A 34 6.26 14.73 1.03
N ASP A 35 7.14 14.24 1.90
CA ASP A 35 8.02 13.13 1.54
C ASP A 35 7.23 11.86 1.30
N ARG A 36 7.62 11.11 0.25
CA ARG A 36 6.99 9.85 -0.08
C ARG A 36 6.99 8.89 1.11
N VAL A 37 8.10 8.83 1.83
CA VAL A 37 8.24 7.93 2.98
C VAL A 37 7.23 8.31 4.05
N THR A 38 7.01 9.60 4.28
CA THR A 38 6.04 10.07 5.26
C THR A 38 4.62 9.61 4.89
N VAL A 39 4.26 9.71 3.61
CA VAL A 39 2.95 9.25 3.15
C VAL A 39 2.80 7.75 3.39
N MET A 40 3.84 6.98 3.02
CA MET A 40 3.80 5.53 3.19
C MET A 40 3.70 5.14 4.67
N HIS A 41 4.40 5.85 5.54
CA HIS A 41 4.31 5.59 6.97
C HIS A 41 2.88 5.77 7.46
N GLY A 42 2.24 6.88 7.06
CA GLY A 42 0.87 7.14 7.47
C GLY A 42 -0.09 6.05 7.01
N TRP A 43 0.09 5.58 5.77
CA TRP A 43 -0.76 4.53 5.22
C TRP A 43 -0.58 3.21 5.97
N ILE A 44 0.66 2.85 6.26
CA ILE A 44 0.95 1.60 6.95
C ILE A 44 0.44 1.66 8.38
N ILE A 45 0.66 2.77 9.08
CA ILE A 45 0.14 2.94 10.43
C ILE A 45 -1.39 2.82 10.43
N GLY A 46 -2.05 3.47 9.48
CA GLY A 46 -3.50 3.37 9.38
C GLY A 46 -3.98 1.95 9.13
N TYR A 47 -3.26 1.23 8.27
CA TYR A 47 -3.59 -0.16 7.98
C TYR A 47 -3.44 -1.03 9.23
N LEU A 48 -2.35 -0.87 9.95
CA LEU A 48 -2.12 -1.65 11.16
C LEU A 48 -3.17 -1.33 12.22
N ALA A 49 -3.53 -0.06 12.36
CA ALA A 49 -4.54 0.33 13.33
C ALA A 49 -5.91 -0.28 13.02
N ARG A 50 -6.25 -0.35 11.73
CA ARG A 50 -7.54 -0.94 11.32
C ARG A 50 -7.55 -2.46 11.45
N ASN A 51 -6.40 -3.08 11.56
CA ASN A 51 -6.27 -4.53 11.62
C ASN A 51 -5.62 -5.01 12.91
N ARG A 52 -5.73 -4.22 13.97
CA ARG A 52 -5.02 -4.53 15.22
C ARG A 52 -5.53 -5.78 15.92
N GLU A 53 -6.68 -6.30 15.49
CA GLU A 53 -7.22 -7.49 16.11
C GLU A 53 -6.80 -8.77 15.41
N ARG A 54 -5.95 -8.66 14.41
CA ARG A 54 -5.38 -9.83 13.76
C ARG A 54 -3.90 -9.60 13.53
N ASP A 55 -3.19 -10.68 13.30
CA ASP A 55 -1.77 -10.59 13.00
C ASP A 55 -1.61 -10.05 11.59
N VAL A 56 -0.74 -9.06 11.44
CA VAL A 56 -0.40 -8.51 10.14
C VAL A 56 1.04 -8.86 9.85
N TYR A 57 1.25 -9.55 8.74
CA TYR A 57 2.59 -9.95 8.33
C TYR A 57 3.13 -9.01 7.30
N GLN A 58 4.45 -8.99 7.16
CA GLN A 58 5.10 -8.11 6.20
C GLN A 58 4.55 -8.32 4.79
N ARG A 59 4.26 -9.56 4.42
CA ARG A 59 3.70 -9.87 3.10
C ARG A 59 2.33 -9.22 2.89
N ASP A 60 1.57 -9.02 3.97
CA ASP A 60 0.26 -8.37 3.88
C ASP A 60 0.43 -6.91 3.48
N ILE A 61 1.44 -6.26 4.04
CA ILE A 61 1.74 -4.88 3.72
C ILE A 61 2.24 -4.77 2.29
N GLU A 62 3.09 -5.70 1.88
CA GLU A 62 3.58 -5.73 0.50
C GLU A 62 2.42 -5.80 -0.49
N ALA A 63 1.48 -6.70 -0.23
CA ALA A 63 0.35 -6.91 -1.11
C ALA A 63 -0.61 -5.73 -1.08
N LYS A 64 -0.87 -5.19 0.11
CA LYS A 64 -1.81 -4.09 0.26
C LYS A 64 -1.36 -2.85 -0.46
N PHE A 65 -0.08 -2.53 -0.37
CA PHE A 65 0.42 -1.27 -0.91
C PHE A 65 1.23 -1.43 -2.19
N GLY A 66 1.40 -2.65 -2.65
CA GLY A 66 2.11 -2.90 -3.92
C GLY A 66 3.56 -2.47 -3.88
N ILE A 67 4.23 -2.69 -2.76
CA ILE A 67 5.63 -2.32 -2.61
C ILE A 67 6.47 -3.56 -2.34
N SER A 68 7.77 -3.42 -2.56
CA SER A 68 8.67 -4.54 -2.43
C SER A 68 8.94 -4.88 -0.98
N ARG A 69 9.43 -6.10 -0.76
CA ARG A 69 9.79 -6.56 0.56
C ARG A 69 10.84 -5.67 1.21
N SER A 70 11.85 -5.30 0.44
CA SER A 70 12.92 -4.46 0.99
C SER A 70 12.39 -3.09 1.38
N THR A 71 11.46 -2.54 0.62
CA THR A 71 10.85 -1.25 0.95
C THR A 71 10.08 -1.37 2.26
N VAL A 72 9.28 -2.43 2.42
CA VAL A 72 8.53 -2.64 3.65
C VAL A 72 9.49 -2.80 4.83
N THR A 73 10.54 -3.60 4.65
CA THR A 73 11.52 -3.82 5.70
C THR A 73 12.14 -2.50 6.14
N ASN A 74 12.55 -1.68 5.19
CA ASN A 74 13.17 -0.40 5.51
C ASN A 74 12.22 0.53 6.24
N ILE A 75 10.97 0.57 5.80
CA ILE A 75 9.97 1.42 6.43
C ILE A 75 9.69 0.97 7.86
N LEU A 76 9.50 -0.32 8.06
CA LEU A 76 9.22 -0.86 9.39
C LEU A 76 10.40 -0.64 10.34
N GLN A 77 11.62 -0.82 9.85
CA GLN A 77 12.80 -0.57 10.68
C GLN A 77 12.90 0.89 11.07
N CYS A 78 12.57 1.77 10.13
CA CYS A 78 12.58 3.20 10.41
C CYS A 78 11.54 3.56 11.46
N MET A 79 10.35 2.98 11.36
CA MET A 79 9.28 3.22 12.33
C MET A 79 9.68 2.71 13.71
N GLU A 80 10.28 1.54 13.74
CA GLU A 80 10.72 0.95 15.02
C GLU A 80 11.78 1.81 15.67
N LYS A 81 12.71 2.32 14.88
CA LYS A 81 13.80 3.14 15.39
C LYS A 81 13.31 4.47 15.94
N ASN A 82 12.30 5.05 15.31
CA ASN A 82 11.80 6.36 15.71
C ASN A 82 10.63 6.30 16.68
N GLY A 83 10.28 5.11 17.08
CA GLY A 83 9.19 4.94 18.02
C GLY A 83 7.87 4.86 17.34
#